data_c5aeb53fbc35b9eadf417db473eb1588
#
_entry.id   c5aeb53fbc35b9eadf417db473eb1588
#
_cell.length_a   1.000
_cell.length_b   1.000
_cell.length_c   1.000
_cell.angle_alpha   90.00
_cell.angle_beta   90.00
_cell.angle_gamma   90.00
#
_symmetry.space_group_name_H-M   'P 1'
#
loop_
_entity.id
_entity.type
_entity.pdbx_description
1 polymer ?
#
loop_
_entity_poly.entity_id
_entity_poly.type
_entity_poly.pdbx_seq_one_letter_code
_entity_poly.pdbx_strand_id
1 'polypeptide(L)'
;MKIGITCYPTYGGSGAVAAELGVQLSQRGHHVHFVSYALPFRLPTFQQNLFFHQVEMMSYPLFEHTPYTITLAAKMADVTMAEGLDLLHVHYAIPHAVSAVLAREAVGGRLKVLTTLHGTDITLVGIDPSLRSITRLAINRSDRVTAVSSYLEQRTRETFLPDRPIRVIPNFVDSSRFRPGRDEEARSRFALPGERILLHISNFRPVKRVTDVIRIFASVQREMPAKLLMVGDGVERPTAQHLTREMDIEKKVFFLSRQEDIPGLMKVADLFLLPSELESFGLAALEAMSCGVPVIATRVGGLTEVIEEGVSGLLRPVGDVEGMAREALRVLVDEGLHRHLAQAARKRVLEHFDAPRVIPQYEALYRELLEE
;
A
#
# COMPACT_ATOMS: atom_id res chain seq x y z
N MET A 1 -14.84 7.60 19.54
CA MET A 1 -14.64 6.14 19.66
C MET A 1 -13.19 5.89 20.03
N LYS A 2 -12.93 4.81 20.78
CA LYS A 2 -11.60 4.29 21.09
C LYS A 2 -11.31 3.08 20.21
N ILE A 3 -10.39 3.22 19.26
CA ILE A 3 -10.18 2.29 18.17
C ILE A 3 -8.78 1.68 18.29
N GLY A 4 -8.69 0.37 18.44
CA GLY A 4 -7.43 -0.35 18.33
C GLY A 4 -7.10 -0.63 16.87
N ILE A 5 -5.91 -0.26 16.39
CA ILE A 5 -5.44 -0.58 15.03
C ILE A 5 -4.21 -1.47 15.10
N THR A 6 -4.21 -2.54 14.30
CA THR A 6 -3.03 -3.42 14.15
C THR A 6 -2.69 -3.61 12.68
N CYS A 7 -1.41 -3.44 12.35
CA CYS A 7 -0.87 -3.66 11.03
C CYS A 7 0.60 -4.11 11.11
N TYR A 8 1.15 -4.54 9.98
CA TYR A 8 2.59 -4.71 9.89
C TYR A 8 3.29 -3.34 9.93
N PRO A 9 4.28 -3.14 10.80
CA PRO A 9 5.01 -1.87 10.91
C PRO A 9 6.01 -1.64 9.77
N THR A 10 6.16 -2.62 8.88
CA THR A 10 7.15 -2.62 7.80
C THR A 10 6.78 -1.68 6.65
N TYR A 11 7.78 -1.31 5.85
CA TYR A 11 7.59 -0.56 4.61
C TYR A 11 6.74 -1.36 3.62
N GLY A 12 5.52 -0.93 3.40
CA GLY A 12 4.55 -1.58 2.51
C GLY A 12 3.24 -0.80 2.46
N GLY A 13 2.46 -1.02 1.39
CA GLY A 13 1.22 -0.28 1.17
C GLY A 13 0.20 -0.44 2.30
N SER A 14 0.05 -1.65 2.83
CA SER A 14 -0.92 -1.93 3.91
C SER A 14 -0.59 -1.22 5.23
N GLY A 15 0.69 -1.23 5.64
CA GLY A 15 1.13 -0.51 6.83
C GLY A 15 1.00 1.01 6.67
N ALA A 16 1.34 1.53 5.48
CA ALA A 16 1.17 2.94 5.16
C ALA A 16 -0.29 3.39 5.21
N VAL A 17 -1.21 2.60 4.64
CA VAL A 17 -2.67 2.88 4.69
C VAL A 17 -3.21 2.81 6.10
N ALA A 18 -2.81 1.80 6.89
CA ALA A 18 -3.24 1.67 8.28
C ALA A 18 -2.77 2.86 9.14
N ALA A 19 -1.50 3.26 8.99
CA ALA A 19 -0.96 4.42 9.69
C ALA A 19 -1.69 5.71 9.30
N GLU A 20 -1.89 5.94 8.00
CA GLU A 20 -2.61 7.11 7.49
C GLU A 20 -4.06 7.12 7.97
N LEU A 21 -4.75 5.98 7.96
CA LEU A 21 -6.11 5.84 8.51
C LEU A 21 -6.15 6.25 9.99
N GLY A 22 -5.21 5.76 10.80
CA GLY A 22 -5.14 6.12 12.21
C GLY A 22 -4.88 7.61 12.44
N VAL A 23 -4.00 8.23 11.65
CA VAL A 23 -3.75 9.68 11.70
C VAL A 23 -5.02 10.47 11.37
N GLN A 24 -5.69 10.13 10.27
CA GLN A 24 -6.92 10.79 9.84
C GLN A 24 -8.06 10.66 10.87
N LEU A 25 -8.22 9.47 11.47
CA LEU A 25 -9.20 9.23 12.53
C LEU A 25 -8.87 10.02 13.80
N SER A 26 -7.60 10.08 14.21
CA SER A 26 -7.18 10.85 15.40
C SER A 26 -7.44 12.35 15.24
N GLN A 27 -7.22 12.91 14.04
CA GLN A 27 -7.51 14.30 13.68
C GLN A 27 -9.01 14.61 13.72
N ARG A 28 -9.86 13.58 13.55
CA ARG A 28 -11.32 13.67 13.66
C ARG A 28 -11.84 13.44 15.08
N GLY A 29 -10.95 13.35 16.08
CA GLY A 29 -11.30 13.27 17.50
C GLY A 29 -11.51 11.84 18.00
N HIS A 30 -11.18 10.80 17.24
CA HIS A 30 -11.14 9.42 17.73
C HIS A 30 -9.84 9.17 18.51
N HIS A 31 -9.90 8.38 19.57
CA HIS A 31 -8.71 7.89 20.27
C HIS A 31 -8.24 6.60 19.58
N VAL A 32 -7.07 6.67 18.95
CA VAL A 32 -6.54 5.58 18.14
C VAL A 32 -5.33 4.96 18.83
N HIS A 33 -5.40 3.66 19.08
CA HIS A 33 -4.41 2.88 19.78
C HIS A 33 -3.77 1.87 18.83
N PHE A 34 -2.55 2.15 18.36
CA PHE A 34 -1.80 1.19 17.56
C PHE A 34 -1.17 0.12 18.42
N VAL A 35 -1.38 -1.15 18.05
CA VAL A 35 -0.78 -2.32 18.73
C VAL A 35 0.09 -3.06 17.72
N SER A 36 1.43 -2.99 17.85
CA SER A 36 2.38 -3.61 16.93
C SER A 36 3.75 -3.81 17.59
N TYR A 37 4.61 -4.67 17.03
CA TYR A 37 5.95 -4.93 17.58
C TYR A 37 6.97 -3.80 17.33
N ALA A 38 6.68 -2.88 16.42
CA ALA A 38 7.46 -1.66 16.18
C ALA A 38 6.54 -0.54 15.71
N LEU A 39 7.00 0.70 15.78
CA LEU A 39 6.24 1.85 15.31
C LEU A 39 5.94 1.69 13.80
N PRO A 40 4.66 1.72 13.37
CA PRO A 40 4.31 1.59 11.97
C PRO A 40 4.94 2.68 11.09
N PHE A 41 5.38 2.28 9.90
CA PHE A 41 5.88 3.21 8.90
C PHE A 41 4.84 4.29 8.60
N ARG A 42 5.28 5.54 8.55
CA ARG A 42 4.46 6.76 8.38
C ARG A 42 3.64 7.17 9.61
N LEU A 43 3.67 6.41 10.70
CA LEU A 43 3.02 6.88 11.92
C LEU A 43 3.90 7.98 12.55
N PRO A 44 3.35 9.18 12.85
CA PRO A 44 4.12 10.23 13.50
C PRO A 44 4.48 9.83 14.94
N THR A 45 5.63 10.29 15.42
CA THR A 45 6.06 10.04 16.79
C THR A 45 5.20 10.75 17.83
N PHE A 46 4.52 11.82 17.42
CA PHE A 46 3.58 12.55 18.27
C PHE A 46 2.39 13.03 17.43
N GLN A 47 1.19 12.69 17.85
CA GLN A 47 -0.09 13.16 17.34
C GLN A 47 -1.12 13.10 18.45
N GLN A 48 -1.91 14.15 18.62
CA GLN A 48 -2.99 14.14 19.60
C GLN A 48 -3.98 12.99 19.32
N ASN A 49 -4.44 12.33 20.38
CA ASN A 49 -5.35 11.17 20.32
C ASN A 49 -4.79 9.94 19.56
N LEU A 50 -3.49 9.86 19.39
CA LEU A 50 -2.81 8.73 18.77
C LEU A 50 -1.83 8.11 19.76
N PHE A 51 -1.98 6.82 20.04
CA PHE A 51 -1.21 6.09 21.05
C PHE A 51 -0.55 4.86 20.41
N PHE A 52 0.65 4.54 20.85
CA PHE A 52 1.37 3.35 20.39
C PHE A 52 1.67 2.42 21.56
N HIS A 53 1.28 1.16 21.41
CA HIS A 53 1.49 0.08 22.36
C HIS A 53 2.38 -0.98 21.72
N GLN A 54 3.62 -1.04 22.18
CA GLN A 54 4.57 -2.01 21.67
C GLN A 54 4.26 -3.42 22.16
N VAL A 55 4.26 -4.37 21.24
CA VAL A 55 4.21 -5.80 21.52
C VAL A 55 5.62 -6.28 21.82
N GLU A 56 5.90 -6.58 23.06
CA GLU A 56 7.17 -7.14 23.49
C GLU A 56 7.20 -8.64 23.19
N MET A 57 8.21 -9.06 22.44
CA MET A 57 8.38 -10.47 22.06
C MET A 57 9.12 -11.19 23.19
N MET A 58 8.43 -12.09 23.88
CA MET A 58 9.02 -12.89 24.94
C MET A 58 9.96 -13.93 24.35
N SER A 59 11.24 -13.90 24.77
CA SER A 59 12.18 -14.98 24.51
C SER A 59 12.10 -16.02 25.63
N TYR A 60 11.78 -17.23 25.29
CA TYR A 60 11.79 -18.36 26.23
C TYR A 60 12.52 -19.55 25.62
N PRO A 61 13.46 -20.19 26.35
CA PRO A 61 14.35 -21.21 25.76
C PRO A 61 13.67 -22.37 25.06
N LEU A 62 12.43 -22.70 25.43
CA LEU A 62 11.65 -23.78 24.78
C LEU A 62 10.89 -23.34 23.54
N PHE A 63 10.86 -22.03 23.22
CA PHE A 63 10.27 -21.54 22.00
C PHE A 63 11.34 -21.42 20.93
N GLU A 64 11.36 -22.35 19.99
CA GLU A 64 12.20 -22.27 18.80
C GLU A 64 11.90 -21.00 17.98
N HIS A 65 10.60 -20.66 17.91
CA HIS A 65 10.12 -19.41 17.30
C HIS A 65 9.19 -18.67 18.25
N THR A 66 9.35 -17.37 18.38
CA THR A 66 8.47 -16.55 19.22
C THR A 66 7.03 -16.60 18.71
N PRO A 67 6.03 -16.93 19.54
CA PRO A 67 4.64 -17.11 19.14
C PRO A 67 3.95 -15.75 18.91
N TYR A 68 4.35 -15.03 17.86
CA TYR A 68 3.90 -13.66 17.56
C TYR A 68 2.38 -13.49 17.64
N THR A 69 1.60 -14.36 17.01
CA THR A 69 0.14 -14.28 16.98
C THR A 69 -0.49 -14.28 18.38
N ILE A 70 0.04 -15.11 19.29
CA ILE A 70 -0.45 -15.23 20.67
C ILE A 70 -0.02 -14.02 21.49
N THR A 71 1.23 -13.59 21.36
CA THR A 71 1.76 -12.40 22.07
C THR A 71 1.01 -11.13 21.64
N LEU A 72 0.71 -11.01 20.36
CA LEU A 72 -0.09 -9.91 19.83
C LEU A 72 -1.52 -9.95 20.38
N ALA A 73 -2.14 -11.13 20.44
CA ALA A 73 -3.49 -11.28 21.00
C ALA A 73 -3.56 -10.88 22.48
N ALA A 74 -2.58 -11.30 23.28
CA ALA A 74 -2.48 -10.91 24.68
C ALA A 74 -2.36 -9.39 24.82
N LYS A 75 -1.45 -8.76 24.07
CA LYS A 75 -1.30 -7.30 24.10
C LYS A 75 -2.55 -6.54 23.65
N MET A 76 -3.26 -7.03 22.63
CA MET A 76 -4.56 -6.47 22.22
C MET A 76 -5.58 -6.55 23.33
N ALA A 77 -5.66 -7.68 24.06
CA ALA A 77 -6.56 -7.87 25.19
C ALA A 77 -6.22 -6.91 26.34
N ASP A 78 -4.93 -6.80 26.71
CA ASP A 78 -4.46 -5.92 27.75
C ASP A 78 -4.79 -4.45 27.44
N VAL A 79 -4.48 -3.99 26.21
CA VAL A 79 -4.80 -2.62 25.77
C VAL A 79 -6.32 -2.39 25.75
N THR A 80 -7.10 -3.39 25.32
CA THR A 80 -8.56 -3.29 25.33
C THR A 80 -9.10 -3.09 26.74
N MET A 81 -8.60 -3.84 27.72
CA MET A 81 -9.03 -3.73 29.12
C MET A 81 -8.57 -2.42 29.77
N ALA A 82 -7.32 -2.02 29.52
CA ALA A 82 -6.73 -0.82 30.11
C ALA A 82 -7.32 0.47 29.56
N GLU A 83 -7.50 0.55 28.25
CA GLU A 83 -7.95 1.77 27.56
C GLU A 83 -9.46 1.79 27.29
N GLY A 84 -10.13 0.66 27.39
CA GLY A 84 -11.56 0.52 27.09
C GLY A 84 -11.85 0.70 25.60
N LEU A 85 -11.21 -0.11 24.77
CA LEU A 85 -11.42 -0.04 23.31
C LEU A 85 -12.84 -0.44 22.93
N ASP A 86 -13.46 0.33 22.03
CA ASP A 86 -14.77 0.02 21.47
C ASP A 86 -14.67 -1.11 20.42
N LEU A 87 -13.61 -1.08 19.60
CA LEU A 87 -13.37 -2.06 18.54
C LEU A 87 -11.88 -2.22 18.23
N LEU A 88 -11.55 -3.37 17.62
CA LEU A 88 -10.27 -3.60 16.95
C LEU A 88 -10.47 -3.57 15.43
N HIS A 89 -9.72 -2.71 14.75
CA HIS A 89 -9.57 -2.69 13.29
C HIS A 89 -8.21 -3.27 12.93
N VAL A 90 -8.19 -4.46 12.38
CA VAL A 90 -6.96 -5.15 12.03
C VAL A 90 -6.78 -5.23 10.51
N HIS A 91 -5.55 -5.00 10.07
CA HIS A 91 -5.16 -5.09 8.69
C HIS A 91 -4.48 -6.43 8.44
N TYR A 92 -5.02 -7.25 7.54
CA TYR A 92 -4.73 -8.65 7.21
C TYR A 92 -5.56 -9.69 7.99
N ALA A 93 -6.07 -10.67 7.24
CA ALA A 93 -6.75 -11.84 7.79
C ALA A 93 -5.81 -12.66 8.69
N ILE A 94 -4.56 -12.84 8.28
CA ILE A 94 -3.52 -13.51 9.04
C ILE A 94 -2.24 -12.68 9.08
N PRO A 95 -1.59 -12.58 10.24
CA PRO A 95 -1.99 -13.16 11.53
C PRO A 95 -2.96 -12.28 12.34
N HIS A 96 -3.23 -11.04 11.89
CA HIS A 96 -3.79 -9.99 12.73
C HIS A 96 -5.25 -10.25 13.12
N ALA A 97 -6.11 -10.72 12.18
CA ALA A 97 -7.50 -11.04 12.54
C ALA A 97 -7.57 -12.28 13.46
N VAL A 98 -6.66 -13.25 13.29
CA VAL A 98 -6.56 -14.38 14.24
C VAL A 98 -6.24 -13.88 15.64
N SER A 99 -5.26 -12.97 15.77
CA SER A 99 -4.89 -12.36 17.06
C SER A 99 -6.06 -11.56 17.67
N ALA A 100 -6.80 -10.81 16.86
CA ALA A 100 -7.95 -10.02 17.32
C ALA A 100 -9.10 -10.92 17.79
N VAL A 101 -9.37 -12.02 17.10
CA VAL A 101 -10.38 -13.00 17.52
C VAL A 101 -10.00 -13.61 18.88
N LEU A 102 -8.73 -14.00 19.07
CA LEU A 102 -8.24 -14.51 20.35
C LEU A 102 -8.32 -13.46 21.47
N ALA A 103 -7.94 -12.21 21.17
CA ALA A 103 -8.05 -11.10 22.11
C ALA A 103 -9.51 -10.86 22.54
N ARG A 104 -10.45 -10.88 21.59
CA ARG A 104 -11.88 -10.77 21.88
C ARG A 104 -12.37 -11.86 22.84
N GLU A 105 -12.01 -13.11 22.61
CA GLU A 105 -12.38 -14.22 23.52
C GLU A 105 -11.77 -13.99 24.92
N ALA A 106 -10.53 -13.54 25.01
CA ALA A 106 -9.86 -13.25 26.28
C ALA A 106 -10.53 -12.15 27.12
N VAL A 107 -11.18 -11.16 26.46
CA VAL A 107 -11.88 -10.06 27.15
C VAL A 107 -13.39 -10.31 27.28
N GLY A 108 -13.86 -11.54 27.15
CA GLY A 108 -15.27 -11.92 27.38
C GLY A 108 -16.20 -11.73 26.16
N GLY A 109 -15.66 -11.69 24.95
CA GLY A 109 -16.42 -11.81 23.70
C GLY A 109 -17.14 -10.55 23.19
N ARG A 110 -17.11 -9.42 23.91
CA ARG A 110 -17.88 -8.21 23.54
C ARG A 110 -17.15 -7.27 22.56
N LEU A 111 -15.83 -7.41 22.47
CA LEU A 111 -15.02 -6.55 21.60
C LEU A 111 -15.33 -6.80 20.13
N LYS A 112 -15.66 -5.76 19.40
CA LYS A 112 -15.94 -5.83 17.97
C LYS A 112 -14.64 -5.91 17.16
N VAL A 113 -14.64 -6.72 16.09
CA VAL A 113 -13.48 -6.94 15.21
C VAL A 113 -13.84 -6.61 13.76
N LEU A 114 -13.17 -5.60 13.21
CA LEU A 114 -13.16 -5.29 11.79
C LEU A 114 -11.84 -5.74 11.16
N THR A 115 -11.89 -6.42 10.04
CA THR A 115 -10.71 -6.85 9.29
C THR A 115 -10.69 -6.23 7.91
N THR A 116 -9.59 -5.52 7.56
CA THR A 116 -9.32 -5.06 6.19
C THR A 116 -8.32 -5.98 5.50
N LEU A 117 -8.73 -6.53 4.36
CA LEU A 117 -7.92 -7.38 3.49
C LEU A 117 -7.10 -6.53 2.53
N HIS A 118 -5.80 -6.88 2.37
CA HIS A 118 -4.86 -6.08 1.56
C HIS A 118 -4.29 -6.81 0.34
N GLY A 119 -4.45 -8.12 0.26
CA GLY A 119 -4.08 -8.92 -0.90
C GLY A 119 -3.08 -10.02 -0.60
N THR A 120 -1.91 -9.73 -0.05
CA THR A 120 -0.92 -10.79 0.28
C THR A 120 -1.50 -11.86 1.19
N ASP A 121 -2.35 -11.48 2.12
CA ASP A 121 -3.11 -12.36 3.02
C ASP A 121 -4.13 -13.26 2.30
N ILE A 122 -4.55 -12.88 1.10
CA ILE A 122 -5.55 -13.60 0.32
C ILE A 122 -4.93 -14.33 -0.87
N THR A 123 -4.05 -13.66 -1.62
CA THR A 123 -3.55 -14.17 -2.90
C THR A 123 -2.22 -14.90 -2.80
N LEU A 124 -1.54 -14.84 -1.67
CA LEU A 124 -0.23 -15.46 -1.48
C LEU A 124 -0.20 -16.33 -0.20
N VAL A 125 -0.27 -15.70 0.96
CA VAL A 125 -0.10 -16.42 2.24
C VAL A 125 -1.35 -17.24 2.59
N GLY A 126 -2.53 -16.64 2.42
CA GLY A 126 -3.80 -17.30 2.81
C GLY A 126 -4.21 -18.46 1.93
N ILE A 127 -3.67 -18.58 0.71
CA ILE A 127 -3.93 -19.73 -0.17
C ILE A 127 -3.03 -20.94 0.14
N ASP A 128 -1.98 -20.74 0.93
CA ASP A 128 -1.15 -21.87 1.37
C ASP A 128 -2.02 -22.92 2.09
N PRO A 129 -1.95 -24.20 1.69
CA PRO A 129 -2.77 -25.25 2.28
C PRO A 129 -2.71 -25.32 3.81
N SER A 130 -1.55 -25.02 4.41
CA SER A 130 -1.35 -25.02 5.86
C SER A 130 -2.07 -23.87 6.58
N LEU A 131 -2.35 -22.76 5.90
CA LEU A 131 -2.93 -21.54 6.47
C LEU A 131 -4.38 -21.28 6.02
N ARG A 132 -4.85 -21.98 4.99
CA ARG A 132 -6.15 -21.70 4.36
C ARG A 132 -7.34 -21.81 5.32
N SER A 133 -7.36 -22.84 6.16
CA SER A 133 -8.44 -23.07 7.12
C SER A 133 -8.48 -21.97 8.20
N ILE A 134 -7.32 -21.56 8.69
CA ILE A 134 -7.24 -20.50 9.72
C ILE A 134 -7.53 -19.13 9.14
N THR A 135 -7.14 -18.87 7.89
CA THR A 135 -7.49 -17.64 7.16
C THR A 135 -9.00 -17.52 6.99
N ARG A 136 -9.66 -18.59 6.54
CA ARG A 136 -11.13 -18.65 6.44
C ARG A 136 -11.80 -18.44 7.79
N LEU A 137 -11.30 -19.07 8.84
CA LEU A 137 -11.80 -18.89 10.20
C LEU A 137 -11.71 -17.42 10.61
N ALA A 138 -10.56 -16.77 10.41
CA ALA A 138 -10.35 -15.37 10.77
C ALA A 138 -11.32 -14.43 10.04
N ILE A 139 -11.52 -14.65 8.74
CA ILE A 139 -12.50 -13.90 7.93
C ILE A 139 -13.92 -14.06 8.50
N ASN A 140 -14.36 -15.30 8.77
CA ASN A 140 -15.72 -15.58 9.23
C ASN A 140 -15.97 -15.19 10.69
N ARG A 141 -14.93 -15.09 11.51
CA ARG A 141 -15.02 -14.64 12.91
C ARG A 141 -14.88 -13.12 13.08
N SER A 142 -14.47 -12.40 12.06
CA SER A 142 -14.54 -10.94 12.07
C SER A 142 -16.00 -10.49 11.99
N ASP A 143 -16.39 -9.48 12.78
CA ASP A 143 -17.76 -8.94 12.77
C ASP A 143 -18.06 -8.24 11.44
N ARG A 144 -17.06 -7.57 10.89
CA ARG A 144 -17.07 -7.01 9.51
C ARG A 144 -15.75 -7.26 8.83
N VAL A 145 -15.83 -7.39 7.51
CA VAL A 145 -14.65 -7.54 6.64
C VAL A 145 -14.72 -6.53 5.52
N THR A 146 -13.60 -5.85 5.25
CA THR A 146 -13.46 -4.98 4.09
C THR A 146 -12.35 -5.46 3.17
N ALA A 147 -12.47 -5.14 1.89
CA ALA A 147 -11.42 -5.33 0.90
C ALA A 147 -11.08 -3.99 0.23
N VAL A 148 -9.80 -3.82 -0.13
CA VAL A 148 -9.30 -2.57 -0.70
C VAL A 148 -9.66 -2.36 -2.18
N SER A 149 -10.29 -3.34 -2.81
CA SER A 149 -10.77 -3.31 -4.20
C SER A 149 -11.84 -4.36 -4.45
N SER A 150 -12.65 -4.16 -5.48
CA SER A 150 -13.63 -5.16 -5.95
C SER A 150 -12.93 -6.43 -6.42
N TYR A 151 -11.77 -6.29 -7.07
CA TYR A 151 -10.92 -7.42 -7.44
C TYR A 151 -10.56 -8.28 -6.22
N LEU A 152 -10.12 -7.67 -5.13
CA LEU A 152 -9.72 -8.42 -3.94
C LEU A 152 -10.94 -9.03 -3.22
N GLU A 153 -12.06 -8.33 -3.19
CA GLU A 153 -13.35 -8.85 -2.68
C GLU A 153 -13.74 -10.13 -3.44
N GLN A 154 -13.76 -10.06 -4.77
CA GLN A 154 -14.09 -11.20 -5.62
C GLN A 154 -13.13 -12.37 -5.42
N ARG A 155 -11.81 -12.12 -5.40
CA ARG A 155 -10.78 -13.16 -5.16
C ARG A 155 -10.95 -13.81 -3.79
N THR A 156 -11.30 -13.03 -2.76
CA THR A 156 -11.56 -13.57 -1.42
C THR A 156 -12.79 -14.45 -1.41
N ARG A 157 -13.86 -14.01 -2.06
CA ARG A 157 -15.12 -14.78 -2.18
C ARG A 157 -14.91 -16.12 -2.89
N GLU A 158 -14.20 -16.11 -4.01
CA GLU A 158 -13.89 -17.31 -4.78
C GLU A 158 -13.01 -18.30 -4.02
N THR A 159 -12.04 -17.77 -3.24
CA THR A 159 -11.02 -18.62 -2.59
C THR A 159 -11.49 -19.17 -1.25
N PHE A 160 -12.15 -18.37 -0.41
CA PHE A 160 -12.46 -18.70 0.97
C PHE A 160 -13.94 -18.94 1.23
N LEU A 161 -14.83 -18.58 0.29
CA LEU A 161 -16.30 -18.73 0.43
C LEU A 161 -16.76 -18.19 1.80
N PRO A 162 -16.57 -16.91 2.09
CA PRO A 162 -16.92 -16.34 3.38
C PRO A 162 -18.43 -16.38 3.62
N ASP A 163 -18.81 -16.61 4.88
CA ASP A 163 -20.21 -16.69 5.30
C ASP A 163 -20.87 -15.30 5.41
N ARG A 164 -20.06 -14.23 5.34
CA ARG A 164 -20.49 -12.84 5.48
C ARG A 164 -20.11 -12.00 4.24
N PRO A 165 -20.85 -10.94 3.95
CA PRO A 165 -20.49 -10.01 2.87
C PRO A 165 -19.18 -9.29 3.22
N ILE A 166 -18.38 -9.03 2.18
CA ILE A 166 -17.18 -8.21 2.25
C ILE A 166 -17.52 -6.86 1.65
N ARG A 167 -17.31 -5.77 2.40
CA ARG A 167 -17.54 -4.41 1.93
C ARG A 167 -16.29 -3.89 1.23
N VAL A 168 -16.41 -3.35 0.04
CA VAL A 168 -15.29 -2.69 -0.63
C VAL A 168 -15.15 -1.27 -0.11
N ILE A 169 -14.01 -0.96 0.51
CA ILE A 169 -13.58 0.39 0.86
C ILE A 169 -12.18 0.55 0.28
N PRO A 170 -11.99 1.40 -0.75
CA PRO A 170 -10.72 1.51 -1.43
C PRO A 170 -9.63 2.08 -0.52
N ASN A 171 -8.38 1.78 -0.82
CA ASN A 171 -7.29 2.54 -0.25
C ASN A 171 -7.39 4.01 -0.71
N PHE A 172 -6.77 4.88 0.04
CA PHE A 172 -6.84 6.32 -0.16
C PHE A 172 -5.46 6.97 -0.04
N VAL A 173 -5.42 8.23 -0.39
CA VAL A 173 -4.24 9.09 -0.23
C VAL A 173 -4.67 10.42 0.41
N ASP A 174 -3.81 10.98 1.25
CA ASP A 174 -3.96 12.38 1.68
C ASP A 174 -3.48 13.30 0.55
N SER A 175 -4.42 13.87 -0.17
CA SER A 175 -4.15 14.73 -1.32
C SER A 175 -3.55 16.10 -0.93
N SER A 176 -3.57 16.48 0.33
CA SER A 176 -2.89 17.68 0.82
C SER A 176 -1.38 17.45 0.95
N ARG A 177 -0.99 16.24 1.35
CA ARG A 177 0.39 15.79 1.44
C ARG A 177 0.94 15.37 0.06
N PHE A 178 0.21 14.52 -0.67
CA PHE A 178 0.54 14.09 -2.03
C PHE A 178 -0.10 15.04 -3.03
N ARG A 179 0.54 16.16 -3.28
CA ARG A 179 0.02 17.23 -4.15
C ARG A 179 0.97 17.55 -5.29
N PRO A 180 0.45 18.00 -6.43
CA PRO A 180 1.28 18.46 -7.53
C PRO A 180 2.29 19.52 -7.09
N GLY A 181 3.43 19.48 -7.73
CA GLY A 181 4.52 20.41 -7.51
C GLY A 181 5.74 19.97 -8.29
N ARG A 182 6.69 20.86 -8.45
CA ARG A 182 7.98 20.57 -9.04
C ARG A 182 9.06 21.13 -8.15
N ASP A 183 10.06 20.31 -7.84
CA ASP A 183 11.20 20.67 -7.02
C ASP A 183 12.46 20.61 -7.88
N GLU A 184 12.83 21.73 -8.49
CA GLU A 184 13.97 21.81 -9.40
C GLU A 184 15.30 21.65 -8.66
N GLU A 185 15.40 22.08 -7.40
CA GLU A 185 16.60 21.88 -6.59
C GLU A 185 16.84 20.39 -6.31
N ALA A 186 15.81 19.68 -5.82
CA ALA A 186 15.89 18.24 -5.60
C ALA A 186 16.13 17.47 -6.92
N ARG A 187 15.51 17.94 -8.03
CA ARG A 187 15.65 17.35 -9.34
C ARG A 187 17.10 17.44 -9.87
N SER A 188 17.77 18.57 -9.64
CA SER A 188 19.15 18.81 -10.10
C SER A 188 20.16 17.82 -9.51
N ARG A 189 19.81 17.16 -8.41
CA ARG A 189 20.65 16.09 -7.79
C ARG A 189 20.66 14.79 -8.61
N PHE A 190 19.67 14.59 -9.48
CA PHE A 190 19.50 13.37 -10.26
C PHE A 190 19.66 13.57 -11.76
N ALA A 191 19.26 14.71 -12.31
CA ALA A 191 19.17 14.95 -13.73
C ALA A 191 19.65 16.35 -14.13
N LEU A 192 20.26 16.45 -15.31
CA LEU A 192 20.59 17.73 -15.91
C LEU A 192 19.34 18.40 -16.50
N PRO A 193 19.38 19.70 -16.77
CA PRO A 193 18.30 20.38 -17.49
C PRO A 193 17.99 19.68 -18.83
N GLY A 194 16.73 19.39 -19.06
CA GLY A 194 16.26 18.67 -20.26
C GLY A 194 16.23 17.15 -20.16
N GLU A 195 16.87 16.53 -19.17
CA GLU A 195 16.71 15.07 -18.92
C GLU A 195 15.37 14.76 -18.25
N ARG A 196 14.72 13.69 -18.66
CA ARG A 196 13.47 13.20 -18.04
C ARG A 196 13.79 12.25 -16.88
N ILE A 197 12.96 12.27 -15.84
CA ILE A 197 13.09 11.36 -14.69
C ILE A 197 11.90 10.40 -14.67
N LEU A 198 12.20 9.11 -14.81
CA LEU A 198 11.26 8.02 -14.57
C LEU A 198 11.40 7.55 -13.12
N LEU A 199 10.29 7.17 -12.49
CA LEU A 199 10.25 6.75 -11.10
C LEU A 199 9.55 5.39 -10.97
N HIS A 200 10.12 4.52 -10.14
CA HIS A 200 9.48 3.29 -9.67
C HIS A 200 9.63 3.18 -8.15
N ILE A 201 8.53 2.84 -7.47
CA ILE A 201 8.53 2.63 -6.02
C ILE A 201 7.87 1.28 -5.71
N SER A 202 8.61 0.37 -5.06
CA SER A 202 8.08 -0.91 -4.61
C SER A 202 8.98 -1.58 -3.57
N ASN A 203 8.56 -2.73 -3.04
CA ASN A 203 9.35 -3.58 -2.16
C ASN A 203 10.20 -4.64 -2.91
N PHE A 204 10.53 -4.44 -4.15
CA PHE A 204 11.39 -5.25 -5.03
C PHE A 204 11.22 -6.77 -4.87
N ARG A 205 9.96 -7.23 -4.78
CA ARG A 205 9.61 -8.64 -4.84
C ARG A 205 9.43 -9.09 -6.31
N PRO A 206 9.51 -10.40 -6.62
CA PRO A 206 9.33 -10.91 -7.99
C PRO A 206 8.07 -10.39 -8.68
N VAL A 207 6.93 -10.34 -7.98
CA VAL A 207 5.66 -9.83 -8.50
C VAL A 207 5.70 -8.36 -8.93
N LYS A 208 6.72 -7.59 -8.52
CA LYS A 208 6.90 -6.18 -8.93
C LYS A 208 7.65 -6.02 -10.24
N ARG A 209 8.26 -7.11 -10.76
CA ARG A 209 8.93 -7.16 -12.05
C ARG A 209 9.90 -6.00 -12.26
N VAL A 210 10.74 -5.73 -11.24
CA VAL A 210 11.68 -4.58 -11.27
C VAL A 210 12.69 -4.66 -12.44
N THR A 211 12.99 -5.85 -12.92
CA THR A 211 13.80 -6.05 -14.13
C THR A 211 13.12 -5.51 -15.39
N ASP A 212 11.79 -5.56 -15.46
CA ASP A 212 11.05 -4.97 -16.58
C ASP A 212 11.10 -3.44 -16.53
N VAL A 213 11.10 -2.83 -15.33
CA VAL A 213 11.33 -1.38 -15.18
C VAL A 213 12.66 -0.99 -15.80
N ILE A 214 13.73 -1.75 -15.54
CA ILE A 214 15.06 -1.51 -16.11
C ILE A 214 15.04 -1.63 -17.65
N ARG A 215 14.39 -2.67 -18.19
CA ARG A 215 14.29 -2.88 -19.65
C ARG A 215 13.47 -1.78 -20.34
N ILE A 216 12.35 -1.37 -19.74
CA ILE A 216 11.53 -0.24 -20.22
C ILE A 216 12.37 1.03 -20.24
N PHE A 217 13.08 1.32 -19.15
CA PHE A 217 13.94 2.48 -19.06
C PHE A 217 15.09 2.45 -20.07
N ALA A 218 15.74 1.31 -20.25
CA ALA A 218 16.81 1.16 -21.24
C ALA A 218 16.34 1.49 -22.66
N SER A 219 15.10 1.11 -23.01
CA SER A 219 14.51 1.47 -24.31
C SER A 219 14.23 2.97 -24.40
N VAL A 220 13.71 3.59 -23.36
CA VAL A 220 13.47 5.04 -23.32
C VAL A 220 14.79 5.82 -23.41
N GLN A 221 15.81 5.40 -22.67
CA GLN A 221 17.09 6.10 -22.57
C GLN A 221 17.90 6.07 -23.88
N ARG A 222 17.64 5.10 -24.78
CA ARG A 222 18.22 5.07 -26.13
C ARG A 222 17.69 6.18 -27.04
N GLU A 223 16.44 6.58 -26.85
CA GLU A 223 15.71 7.53 -27.69
C GLU A 223 15.77 8.96 -27.14
N MET A 224 15.95 9.13 -25.84
CA MET A 224 15.99 10.46 -25.21
C MET A 224 16.81 10.47 -23.90
N PRO A 225 17.42 11.63 -23.54
CA PRO A 225 18.11 11.78 -22.27
C PRO A 225 17.15 11.58 -21.08
N ALA A 226 17.43 10.56 -20.27
CA ALA A 226 16.60 10.21 -19.13
C ALA A 226 17.39 9.62 -17.97
N LYS A 227 16.81 9.66 -16.78
CA LYS A 227 17.26 9.01 -15.52
C LYS A 227 16.16 8.16 -14.96
N LEU A 228 16.53 7.13 -14.21
CA LEU A 228 15.59 6.28 -13.50
C LEU A 228 15.87 6.30 -12.00
N LEU A 229 14.83 6.57 -11.20
CA LEU A 229 14.86 6.42 -9.76
C LEU A 229 14.13 5.13 -9.37
N MET A 230 14.87 4.20 -8.76
CA MET A 230 14.37 2.94 -8.23
C MET A 230 14.32 3.04 -6.71
N VAL A 231 13.12 3.23 -6.16
CA VAL A 231 12.92 3.48 -4.72
C VAL A 231 12.38 2.24 -4.03
N GLY A 232 13.07 1.84 -2.97
CA GLY A 232 12.72 0.66 -2.19
C GLY A 232 13.84 -0.35 -2.09
N ASP A 233 13.50 -1.52 -1.56
CA ASP A 233 14.45 -2.61 -1.32
C ASP A 233 13.73 -3.96 -1.36
N GLY A 234 14.47 -5.03 -1.60
CA GLY A 234 13.95 -6.38 -1.63
C GLY A 234 14.84 -7.35 -2.38
N VAL A 235 14.39 -8.61 -2.46
CA VAL A 235 15.18 -9.74 -2.98
C VAL A 235 15.61 -9.58 -4.46
N GLU A 236 14.86 -8.79 -5.23
CA GLU A 236 15.16 -8.54 -6.66
C GLU A 236 16.16 -7.39 -6.88
N ARG A 237 16.58 -6.67 -5.83
CA ARG A 237 17.51 -5.54 -6.00
C ARG A 237 18.86 -5.94 -6.61
N PRO A 238 19.53 -7.01 -6.17
CA PRO A 238 20.78 -7.43 -6.77
C PRO A 238 20.64 -7.77 -8.27
N THR A 239 19.56 -8.47 -8.64
CA THR A 239 19.25 -8.81 -10.04
C THR A 239 19.04 -7.55 -10.89
N ALA A 240 18.28 -6.58 -10.38
CA ALA A 240 18.06 -5.31 -11.07
C ALA A 240 19.36 -4.52 -11.26
N GLN A 241 20.22 -4.45 -10.24
CA GLN A 241 21.53 -3.80 -10.31
C GLN A 241 22.48 -4.50 -11.30
N HIS A 242 22.45 -5.84 -11.35
CA HIS A 242 23.24 -6.59 -12.33
C HIS A 242 22.80 -6.27 -13.76
N LEU A 243 21.49 -6.26 -13.99
CA LEU A 243 20.92 -5.97 -15.31
C LEU A 243 21.28 -4.55 -15.79
N THR A 244 21.37 -3.54 -14.91
CA THR A 244 21.79 -2.19 -15.32
C THR A 244 23.21 -2.14 -15.84
N ARG A 245 24.13 -2.97 -15.30
CA ARG A 245 25.52 -3.10 -15.77
C ARG A 245 25.58 -3.83 -17.11
N GLU A 246 24.87 -4.95 -17.26
CA GLU A 246 24.77 -5.69 -18.52
C GLU A 246 24.26 -4.81 -19.68
N MET A 247 23.36 -3.86 -19.37
CA MET A 247 22.79 -2.94 -20.36
C MET A 247 23.57 -1.62 -20.51
N ASP A 248 24.68 -1.44 -19.80
CA ASP A 248 25.53 -0.22 -19.79
C ASP A 248 24.76 1.07 -19.44
N ILE A 249 23.85 0.97 -18.49
CA ILE A 249 23.01 2.10 -18.02
C ILE A 249 23.12 2.39 -16.51
N GLU A 250 24.06 1.76 -15.80
CA GLU A 250 24.17 1.88 -14.33
C GLU A 250 24.36 3.33 -13.86
N LYS A 251 25.03 4.18 -14.66
CA LYS A 251 25.22 5.62 -14.36
C LYS A 251 23.95 6.46 -14.58
N LYS A 252 22.90 5.86 -15.13
CA LYS A 252 21.61 6.51 -15.39
C LYS A 252 20.52 6.06 -14.42
N VAL A 253 20.80 5.05 -13.56
CA VAL A 253 19.83 4.45 -12.64
C VAL A 253 20.28 4.67 -11.21
N PHE A 254 19.41 5.30 -10.39
CA PHE A 254 19.65 5.56 -8.99
C PHE A 254 18.83 4.59 -8.14
N PHE A 255 19.50 3.68 -7.44
CA PHE A 255 18.86 2.80 -6.47
C PHE A 255 18.81 3.49 -5.12
N LEU A 256 17.70 4.14 -4.86
CA LEU A 256 17.42 4.75 -3.57
C LEU A 256 16.78 3.68 -2.66
N SER A 257 17.39 3.44 -1.53
CA SER A 257 16.82 2.54 -0.52
C SER A 257 15.44 3.04 -0.05
N ARG A 258 14.95 2.57 1.05
CA ARG A 258 13.70 3.05 1.63
C ARG A 258 13.79 4.55 1.90
N GLN A 259 12.78 5.28 1.47
CA GLN A 259 12.69 6.74 1.62
C GLN A 259 11.42 7.10 2.40
N GLU A 260 11.51 8.14 3.22
CA GLU A 260 10.36 8.65 3.98
C GLU A 260 9.62 9.74 3.21
N ASP A 261 10.36 10.60 2.50
CA ASP A 261 9.77 11.67 1.68
C ASP A 261 9.40 11.17 0.28
N ILE A 262 8.37 10.35 0.21
CA ILE A 262 7.79 9.91 -1.07
C ILE A 262 7.17 11.07 -1.85
N PRO A 263 6.43 12.02 -1.23
CA PRO A 263 5.94 13.20 -1.94
C PRO A 263 7.02 14.03 -2.62
N GLY A 264 8.19 14.20 -1.99
CA GLY A 264 9.33 14.89 -2.59
C GLY A 264 9.86 14.18 -3.84
N LEU A 265 9.97 12.85 -3.79
CA LEU A 265 10.38 12.05 -4.94
C LEU A 265 9.36 12.09 -6.08
N MET A 266 8.06 12.15 -5.79
CA MET A 266 7.05 12.32 -6.83
C MET A 266 7.19 13.67 -7.56
N LYS A 267 7.57 14.74 -6.85
CA LYS A 267 7.73 16.09 -7.45
C LYS A 267 8.92 16.22 -8.39
N VAL A 268 9.89 15.30 -8.33
CA VAL A 268 11.02 15.31 -9.27
C VAL A 268 10.76 14.42 -10.50
N ALA A 269 9.74 13.56 -10.47
CA ALA A 269 9.45 12.60 -11.53
C ALA A 269 8.63 13.21 -12.66
N ASP A 270 8.91 12.78 -13.89
CA ASP A 270 8.11 13.07 -15.08
C ASP A 270 7.15 11.93 -15.43
N LEU A 271 7.45 10.70 -15.00
CA LEU A 271 6.66 9.51 -15.30
C LEU A 271 6.83 8.45 -14.20
N PHE A 272 5.75 7.77 -13.84
CA PHE A 272 5.77 6.65 -12.90
C PHE A 272 5.52 5.32 -13.63
N LEU A 273 6.38 4.31 -13.38
CA LEU A 273 6.28 2.98 -13.96
C LEU A 273 5.90 1.92 -12.91
N LEU A 274 4.90 1.10 -13.21
CA LEU A 274 4.47 0.00 -12.33
C LEU A 274 4.12 -1.26 -13.14
N PRO A 275 5.11 -2.03 -13.64
CA PRO A 275 4.91 -3.23 -14.46
C PRO A 275 4.58 -4.49 -13.65
N SER A 276 3.95 -4.35 -12.49
CA SER A 276 3.67 -5.45 -11.56
C SER A 276 2.85 -6.58 -12.21
N GLU A 277 3.14 -7.81 -11.82
CA GLU A 277 2.37 -8.99 -12.23
C GLU A 277 1.05 -9.10 -11.45
N LEU A 278 1.03 -8.63 -10.22
CA LEU A 278 -0.13 -8.63 -9.34
C LEU A 278 -0.15 -7.39 -8.46
N GLU A 279 -1.30 -6.72 -8.43
CA GLU A 279 -1.60 -5.61 -7.52
C GLU A 279 -3.02 -5.74 -6.98
N SER A 280 -3.15 -5.70 -5.67
CA SER A 280 -4.48 -5.71 -5.05
C SER A 280 -5.17 -4.35 -5.14
N PHE A 281 -4.38 -3.26 -5.24
CA PHE A 281 -4.88 -1.90 -5.39
C PHE A 281 -3.92 -1.01 -6.20
N GLY A 282 -2.64 -0.92 -5.81
CA GLY A 282 -1.65 -0.04 -6.47
C GLY A 282 -1.47 1.31 -5.78
N LEU A 283 -1.25 1.32 -4.45
CA LEU A 283 -1.09 2.55 -3.66
C LEU A 283 -0.02 3.49 -4.23
N ALA A 284 1.13 2.97 -4.67
CA ALA A 284 2.19 3.81 -5.24
C ALA A 284 1.76 4.51 -6.54
N ALA A 285 0.94 3.84 -7.38
CA ALA A 285 0.34 4.47 -8.55
C ALA A 285 -0.65 5.56 -8.14
N LEU A 286 -1.49 5.32 -7.12
CA LEU A 286 -2.42 6.31 -6.59
C LEU A 286 -1.68 7.54 -6.04
N GLU A 287 -0.58 7.36 -5.33
CA GLU A 287 0.28 8.44 -4.81
C GLU A 287 0.89 9.26 -5.96
N ALA A 288 1.36 8.61 -7.02
CA ALA A 288 1.87 9.28 -8.22
C ALA A 288 0.76 10.09 -8.92
N MET A 289 -0.41 9.48 -9.13
CA MET A 289 -1.58 10.16 -9.69
C MET A 289 -2.00 11.37 -8.85
N SER A 290 -1.95 11.26 -7.54
CA SER A 290 -2.24 12.35 -6.61
C SER A 290 -1.26 13.51 -6.78
N CYS A 291 0.00 13.24 -7.04
CA CYS A 291 1.02 14.25 -7.31
C CYS A 291 0.98 14.79 -8.76
N GLY A 292 0.05 14.33 -9.59
CA GLY A 292 -0.03 14.72 -10.99
C GLY A 292 1.11 14.14 -11.84
N VAL A 293 1.67 13.01 -11.46
CA VAL A 293 2.66 12.28 -12.24
C VAL A 293 1.93 11.24 -13.10
N PRO A 294 2.06 11.30 -14.44
CA PRO A 294 1.48 10.29 -15.32
C PRO A 294 1.95 8.88 -14.97
N VAL A 295 1.05 7.91 -15.03
CA VAL A 295 1.30 6.52 -14.64
C VAL A 295 1.18 5.61 -15.87
N ILE A 296 2.19 4.75 -16.06
CA ILE A 296 2.10 3.60 -16.94
C ILE A 296 2.23 2.34 -16.09
N ALA A 297 1.21 1.50 -16.12
CA ALA A 297 1.15 0.31 -15.29
C ALA A 297 0.67 -0.91 -16.08
N THR A 298 0.66 -2.07 -15.44
CA THR A 298 0.07 -3.29 -16.00
C THR A 298 -1.44 -3.34 -15.74
N ARG A 299 -2.18 -3.95 -16.66
CA ARG A 299 -3.62 -4.18 -16.57
C ARG A 299 -3.92 -5.38 -15.67
N VAL A 300 -3.73 -5.22 -14.36
CA VAL A 300 -3.91 -6.31 -13.38
C VAL A 300 -4.64 -5.84 -12.13
N GLY A 301 -5.46 -6.74 -11.59
CA GLY A 301 -6.07 -6.59 -10.27
C GLY A 301 -6.73 -5.23 -10.04
N GLY A 302 -6.52 -4.69 -8.84
CA GLY A 302 -7.06 -3.39 -8.44
C GLY A 302 -6.52 -2.19 -9.21
N LEU A 303 -5.42 -2.31 -9.98
CA LEU A 303 -4.94 -1.21 -10.84
C LEU A 303 -5.97 -0.77 -11.87
N THR A 304 -6.81 -1.69 -12.37
CA THR A 304 -7.89 -1.39 -13.32
C THR A 304 -9.04 -0.61 -12.68
N GLU A 305 -9.14 -0.59 -11.37
CA GLU A 305 -10.10 0.22 -10.62
C GLU A 305 -9.54 1.62 -10.29
N VAL A 306 -8.22 1.71 -10.08
CA VAL A 306 -7.52 2.97 -9.79
C VAL A 306 -7.30 3.79 -11.06
N ILE A 307 -6.83 3.15 -12.14
CA ILE A 307 -6.44 3.82 -13.39
C ILE A 307 -7.54 3.60 -14.44
N GLU A 308 -8.07 4.69 -14.96
CA GLU A 308 -8.94 4.68 -16.14
C GLU A 308 -8.06 4.78 -17.39
N GLU A 309 -8.04 3.68 -18.17
CA GLU A 309 -7.19 3.50 -19.34
C GLU A 309 -7.36 4.60 -20.37
N GLY A 310 -6.25 5.22 -20.76
CA GLY A 310 -6.22 6.28 -21.76
C GLY A 310 -6.70 7.65 -21.27
N VAL A 311 -7.25 7.72 -20.04
CA VAL A 311 -7.76 8.95 -19.42
C VAL A 311 -6.87 9.41 -18.27
N SER A 312 -6.72 8.59 -17.23
CA SER A 312 -5.97 8.92 -16.03
C SER A 312 -4.61 8.20 -15.91
N GLY A 313 -4.27 7.40 -16.91
CA GLY A 313 -3.03 6.65 -17.03
C GLY A 313 -3.11 5.64 -18.16
N LEU A 314 -2.05 4.89 -18.37
CA LEU A 314 -1.96 3.91 -19.45
C LEU A 314 -1.70 2.52 -18.87
N LEU A 315 -2.47 1.53 -19.35
CA LEU A 315 -2.38 0.14 -18.91
C LEU A 315 -1.93 -0.78 -20.05
N ARG A 316 -0.96 -1.65 -19.78
CA ARG A 316 -0.45 -2.63 -20.76
C ARG A 316 -0.52 -4.05 -20.18
N PRO A 317 -0.51 -5.09 -21.00
CA PRO A 317 -0.39 -6.46 -20.51
C PRO A 317 0.87 -6.67 -19.66
N VAL A 318 0.82 -7.64 -18.74
CA VAL A 318 2.01 -8.06 -17.99
C VAL A 318 3.09 -8.55 -18.94
N GLY A 319 4.32 -8.07 -18.77
CA GLY A 319 5.46 -8.45 -19.61
C GLY A 319 5.55 -7.70 -20.95
N ASP A 320 4.61 -6.82 -21.28
CA ASP A 320 4.67 -5.98 -22.48
C ASP A 320 5.65 -4.81 -22.30
N VAL A 321 6.93 -5.15 -22.14
CA VAL A 321 8.03 -4.20 -21.93
C VAL A 321 8.12 -3.18 -23.07
N GLU A 322 8.04 -3.67 -24.32
CA GLU A 322 8.11 -2.81 -25.49
C GLU A 322 6.91 -1.85 -25.61
N GLY A 323 5.71 -2.36 -25.34
CA GLY A 323 4.50 -1.54 -25.31
C GLY A 323 4.61 -0.45 -24.25
N MET A 324 5.03 -0.80 -23.04
CA MET A 324 5.23 0.18 -21.95
C MET A 324 6.32 1.21 -22.31
N ALA A 325 7.40 0.81 -22.97
CA ALA A 325 8.45 1.72 -23.40
C ALA A 325 7.96 2.70 -24.48
N ARG A 326 7.20 2.22 -25.48
CA ARG A 326 6.58 3.08 -26.51
C ARG A 326 5.63 4.11 -25.86
N GLU A 327 4.79 3.69 -24.90
CA GLU A 327 3.91 4.63 -24.20
C GLU A 327 4.69 5.62 -23.35
N ALA A 328 5.78 5.19 -22.69
CA ALA A 328 6.64 6.07 -21.92
C ALA A 328 7.23 7.17 -22.81
N LEU A 329 7.78 6.81 -23.97
CA LEU A 329 8.29 7.78 -24.94
C LEU A 329 7.20 8.73 -25.42
N ARG A 330 6.02 8.20 -25.78
CA ARG A 330 4.90 9.02 -26.23
C ARG A 330 4.48 10.06 -25.18
N VAL A 331 4.35 9.66 -23.92
CA VAL A 331 3.98 10.58 -22.83
C VAL A 331 5.08 11.58 -22.53
N LEU A 332 6.36 11.19 -22.61
CA LEU A 332 7.49 12.06 -22.29
C LEU A 332 7.81 13.09 -23.40
N VAL A 333 7.43 12.80 -24.65
CA VAL A 333 7.64 13.68 -25.81
C VAL A 333 6.44 14.60 -26.03
N ASP A 334 5.21 14.07 -25.90
CA ASP A 334 3.98 14.85 -26.09
C ASP A 334 3.57 15.53 -24.77
N GLU A 335 3.94 16.81 -24.64
CA GLU A 335 3.58 17.59 -23.44
C GLU A 335 2.07 17.82 -23.28
N GLY A 336 1.29 17.78 -24.37
CA GLY A 336 -0.17 17.86 -24.32
C GLY A 336 -0.77 16.62 -23.66
N LEU A 337 -0.34 15.43 -24.11
CA LEU A 337 -0.73 14.14 -23.54
C LEU A 337 -0.27 14.03 -22.08
N HIS A 338 0.98 14.42 -21.79
CA HIS A 338 1.52 14.41 -20.43
C HIS A 338 0.65 15.22 -19.47
N ARG A 339 0.35 16.48 -19.82
CA ARG A 339 -0.51 17.36 -19.00
C ARG A 339 -1.93 16.81 -18.87
N HIS A 340 -2.49 16.27 -19.94
CA HIS A 340 -3.83 15.69 -19.93
C HIS A 340 -3.91 14.52 -18.92
N LEU A 341 -3.00 13.55 -19.03
CA LEU A 341 -2.95 12.40 -18.12
C LEU A 341 -2.71 12.84 -16.66
N ALA A 342 -1.80 13.77 -16.43
CA ALA A 342 -1.50 14.31 -15.10
C ALA A 342 -2.72 14.94 -14.43
N GLN A 343 -3.45 15.79 -15.17
CA GLN A 343 -4.65 16.48 -14.67
C GLN A 343 -5.80 15.50 -14.42
N ALA A 344 -6.06 14.60 -15.37
CA ALA A 344 -7.12 13.61 -15.24
C ALA A 344 -6.83 12.61 -14.11
N ALA A 345 -5.56 12.18 -13.92
CA ALA A 345 -5.13 11.37 -12.81
C ALA A 345 -5.43 12.04 -11.46
N ARG A 346 -4.99 13.28 -11.30
CA ARG A 346 -5.26 14.05 -10.07
C ARG A 346 -6.76 14.23 -9.81
N LYS A 347 -7.52 14.58 -10.83
CA LYS A 347 -8.98 14.72 -10.72
C LYS A 347 -9.62 13.45 -10.21
N ARG A 348 -9.29 12.30 -10.81
CA ARG A 348 -9.80 10.99 -10.41
C ARG A 348 -9.48 10.67 -8.94
N VAL A 349 -8.26 10.98 -8.48
CA VAL A 349 -7.89 10.80 -7.07
C VAL A 349 -8.80 11.61 -6.16
N LEU A 350 -8.98 12.91 -6.43
CA LEU A 350 -9.81 13.79 -5.62
C LEU A 350 -11.29 13.38 -5.59
N GLU A 351 -11.78 12.78 -6.69
CA GLU A 351 -13.17 12.36 -6.82
C GLU A 351 -13.46 11.01 -6.17
N HIS A 352 -12.47 10.10 -6.05
CA HIS A 352 -12.73 8.72 -5.64
C HIS A 352 -11.88 8.21 -4.49
N PHE A 353 -10.65 8.71 -4.32
CA PHE A 353 -9.64 8.09 -3.46
C PHE A 353 -8.99 9.04 -2.45
N ASP A 354 -9.52 10.25 -2.29
CA ASP A 354 -9.01 11.21 -1.31
C ASP A 354 -9.46 10.86 0.11
N ALA A 355 -8.60 11.07 1.09
CA ALA A 355 -8.87 10.79 2.50
C ALA A 355 -10.23 11.38 2.99
N PRO A 356 -10.60 12.64 2.70
CA PRO A 356 -11.90 13.19 3.09
C PRO A 356 -13.12 12.44 2.54
N ARG A 357 -12.97 11.64 1.48
CA ARG A 357 -14.05 10.82 0.90
C ARG A 357 -14.09 9.40 1.44
N VAL A 358 -12.92 8.84 1.73
CA VAL A 358 -12.82 7.43 2.12
C VAL A 358 -12.94 7.26 3.63
N ILE A 359 -12.33 8.13 4.43
CA ILE A 359 -12.37 8.03 5.90
C ILE A 359 -13.80 7.98 6.46
N PRO A 360 -14.77 8.82 6.00
CA PRO A 360 -16.14 8.73 6.46
C PRO A 360 -16.82 7.37 6.24
N GLN A 361 -16.39 6.59 5.25
CA GLN A 361 -16.91 5.24 5.00
C GLN A 361 -16.49 4.27 6.12
N TYR A 362 -15.27 4.39 6.62
CA TYR A 362 -14.81 3.63 7.80
C TYR A 362 -15.54 4.09 9.06
N GLU A 363 -15.71 5.41 9.27
CA GLU A 363 -16.46 5.92 10.44
C GLU A 363 -17.92 5.44 10.45
N ALA A 364 -18.57 5.41 9.28
CA ALA A 364 -19.92 4.87 9.15
C ALA A 364 -19.96 3.37 9.49
N LEU A 365 -19.01 2.61 8.97
CA LEU A 365 -18.91 1.18 9.25
C LEU A 365 -18.64 0.87 10.73
N TYR A 366 -17.83 1.70 11.40
CA TYR A 366 -17.59 1.56 12.85
C TYR A 366 -18.86 1.82 13.67
N ARG A 367 -19.66 2.85 13.31
CA ARG A 367 -20.94 3.12 13.98
C ARG A 367 -21.93 1.96 13.79
N GLU A 368 -22.10 1.52 12.52
CA GLU A 368 -22.94 0.36 12.20
C GLU A 368 -22.54 -0.87 13.03
N LEU A 369 -21.23 -1.10 13.19
CA LEU A 369 -20.68 -2.24 13.93
C LEU A 369 -20.93 -2.16 15.44
N LEU A 370 -20.93 -0.96 16.01
CA LEU A 370 -21.12 -0.73 17.46
C LEU A 370 -22.61 -0.66 17.86
N GLU A 371 -23.52 -0.42 16.92
CA GLU A 371 -24.97 -0.41 17.12
C GLU A 371 -25.58 -1.82 17.13
N GLU A 372 -24.87 -2.83 16.64
CA GLU A 372 -25.25 -4.26 16.66
C GLU A 372 -24.82 -4.95 17.97
#